data_fe75916c5686e51bd6a9f6ba94331ca4
#
_entry.id   fe75916c5686e51bd6a9f6ba94331ca4
#
_cell.length_a   1.000
_cell.length_b   1.000
_cell.length_c   1.000
_cell.angle_alpha   90.00
_cell.angle_beta   90.00
_cell.angle_gamma   90.00
#
_symmetry.space_group_name_H-M   'P 1'
#
loop_
_entity.id
_entity.type
_entity.pdbx_description
1 polymer ?
#
loop_
_entity_poly.entity_id
_entity_poly.type
_entity_poly.pdbx_seq_one_letter_code
_entity_poly.pdbx_strand_id
1 'polypeptide(L)'
;RCRHHCRPVAIAAVVRHGAGDNDIANGLTPAETAADFARLVALTHRHVPDARIVYLTIKPSVARWSMIDRQREANRRIEGLCAADERLRYLDVGACLLSDEGRPDPSFFVEDGLHLSDRGYALWNERVREVIRELDASRLRSETR
;
A
#
# COMPACT_ATOMS: atom_id res chain seq x y z
N ARG A 1 -5.65 41.73 -6.23
CA ARG A 1 -4.51 40.87 -5.80
C ARG A 1 -5.07 39.56 -5.27
N CYS A 2 -5.38 38.62 -6.17
CA CYS A 2 -5.72 37.25 -5.80
C CYS A 2 -4.48 36.56 -5.27
N ARG A 3 -4.43 36.31 -3.96
CA ARG A 3 -3.46 35.39 -3.36
C ARG A 3 -3.98 33.99 -3.66
N HIS A 4 -3.49 33.39 -4.73
CA HIS A 4 -3.63 31.97 -4.96
C HIS A 4 -2.85 31.27 -3.84
N HIS A 5 -3.57 30.83 -2.82
CA HIS A 5 -3.04 29.88 -1.86
C HIS A 5 -2.92 28.53 -2.58
N CYS A 6 -1.80 28.31 -3.26
CA CYS A 6 -1.40 26.96 -3.62
C CYS A 6 -1.26 26.17 -2.31
N ARG A 7 -2.31 25.43 -1.94
CA ARG A 7 -2.20 24.44 -0.88
C ARG A 7 -1.30 23.33 -1.38
N PRO A 8 -0.18 23.03 -0.71
CA PRO A 8 0.61 21.88 -1.06
C PRO A 8 -0.26 20.63 -0.88
N VAL A 9 -0.55 19.92 -1.97
CA VAL A 9 -1.16 18.59 -1.88
C VAL A 9 -0.09 17.67 -1.34
N ALA A 10 -0.19 17.31 -0.06
CA ALA A 10 0.71 16.34 0.54
C ALA A 10 0.37 14.97 -0.03
N ILE A 11 1.28 14.38 -0.80
CA ILE A 11 1.24 12.95 -1.12
C ILE A 11 1.78 12.23 0.10
N ALA A 12 0.89 11.81 1.01
CA ALA A 12 1.25 10.90 2.07
C ALA A 12 1.22 9.48 1.51
N ALA A 13 2.35 9.00 1.01
CA ALA A 13 2.53 7.58 0.80
C ALA A 13 2.67 6.94 2.18
N VAL A 14 1.61 6.35 2.70
CA VAL A 14 1.70 5.52 3.91
C VAL A 14 2.32 4.20 3.51
N VAL A 15 3.65 4.20 3.34
CA VAL A 15 4.44 2.99 3.24
C VAL A 15 4.50 2.40 4.65
N ARG A 16 3.45 1.69 5.06
CA ARG A 16 3.50 0.89 6.27
C ARG A 16 4.14 -0.45 5.97
N HIS A 17 5.46 -0.45 5.90
CA HIS A 17 6.24 -1.68 5.91
C HIS A 17 5.93 -2.44 7.21
N GLY A 18 5.24 -3.57 7.10
CA GLY A 18 4.89 -4.42 8.24
C GLY A 18 3.55 -4.16 8.91
N ALA A 19 2.79 -3.13 8.56
CA ALA A 19 1.41 -3.00 9.01
C ALA A 19 0.51 -3.92 8.21
N GLY A 20 -0.28 -4.70 8.92
CA GLY A 20 -1.10 -5.75 8.36
C GLY A 20 -0.41 -7.10 8.38
N ASP A 21 0.84 -7.23 7.92
CA ASP A 21 1.59 -8.49 7.96
C ASP A 21 1.88 -8.92 9.40
N ASN A 22 2.47 -8.03 10.20
CA ASN A 22 2.71 -8.30 11.62
C ASN A 22 1.42 -8.34 12.42
N ASP A 23 0.43 -7.51 12.09
CA ASP A 23 -0.86 -7.47 12.77
C ASP A 23 -1.58 -8.83 12.61
N ILE A 24 -1.63 -9.38 11.39
CA ILE A 24 -2.19 -10.70 11.13
C ILE A 24 -1.37 -11.81 11.79
N ALA A 25 -0.04 -11.71 11.77
CA ALA A 25 0.82 -12.67 12.45
C ALA A 25 0.64 -12.64 13.97
N ASN A 26 0.33 -11.49 14.54
CA ASN A 26 0.02 -11.31 15.96
C ASN A 26 -1.44 -11.61 16.32
N GLY A 27 -2.24 -12.11 15.38
CA GLY A 27 -3.58 -12.60 15.64
C GLY A 27 -4.73 -11.68 15.25
N LEU A 28 -4.48 -10.44 14.79
CA LEU A 28 -5.56 -9.56 14.31
C LEU A 28 -6.29 -10.22 13.13
N THR A 29 -7.60 -10.08 13.11
CA THR A 29 -8.42 -10.53 12.01
C THR A 29 -8.27 -9.61 10.78
N PRO A 30 -8.57 -10.10 9.56
CA PRO A 30 -8.61 -9.26 8.37
C PRO A 30 -9.53 -8.04 8.51
N ALA A 31 -10.64 -8.18 9.24
CA ALA A 31 -11.58 -7.09 9.49
C ALA A 31 -10.98 -6.01 10.41
N GLU A 32 -10.28 -6.40 11.48
CA GLU A 32 -9.58 -5.46 12.37
C GLU A 32 -8.47 -4.73 11.65
N THR A 33 -7.68 -5.45 10.82
CA THR A 33 -6.63 -4.84 9.98
C THR A 33 -7.20 -3.78 9.03
N ALA A 34 -8.34 -4.05 8.39
CA ALA A 34 -9.00 -3.09 7.52
C ALA A 34 -9.59 -1.90 8.31
N ALA A 35 -10.13 -2.15 9.52
CA ALA A 35 -10.63 -1.08 10.39
C ALA A 35 -9.51 -0.16 10.88
N ASP A 36 -8.31 -0.68 11.15
CA ASP A 36 -7.14 0.10 11.50
C ASP A 36 -6.68 1.00 10.35
N PHE A 37 -6.69 0.47 9.12
CA PHE A 37 -6.44 1.29 7.93
C PHE A 37 -7.47 2.40 7.78
N ALA A 38 -8.76 2.13 7.94
CA ALA A 38 -9.81 3.13 7.87
C ALA A 38 -9.64 4.23 8.95
N ARG A 39 -9.24 3.87 10.16
CA ARG A 39 -8.91 4.84 11.22
C ARG A 39 -7.71 5.72 10.87
N LEU A 40 -6.68 5.13 10.28
CA LEU A 40 -5.52 5.88 9.80
C LEU A 40 -5.91 6.89 8.73
N VAL A 41 -6.72 6.49 7.76
CA VAL A 41 -7.27 7.37 6.70
C VAL A 41 -8.05 8.53 7.32
N ALA A 42 -8.99 8.23 8.22
CA ALA A 42 -9.80 9.25 8.88
C ALA A 42 -8.95 10.25 9.68
N LEU A 43 -7.94 9.76 10.40
CA LEU A 43 -7.02 10.61 11.15
C LEU A 43 -6.17 11.49 10.22
N THR A 44 -5.65 10.92 9.14
CA THR A 44 -4.87 11.66 8.14
C THR A 44 -5.70 12.77 7.51
N HIS A 45 -6.92 12.46 7.07
CA HIS A 45 -7.79 13.44 6.42
C HIS A 45 -8.34 14.50 7.39
N ARG A 46 -8.38 14.22 8.69
CA ARG A 46 -8.69 15.27 9.70
C ARG A 46 -7.63 16.35 9.72
N HIS A 47 -6.36 16.00 9.58
CA HIS A 47 -5.24 16.94 9.66
C HIS A 47 -4.81 17.47 8.29
N VAL A 48 -4.95 16.65 7.25
CA VAL A 48 -4.59 16.96 5.86
C VAL A 48 -5.72 16.49 4.94
N PRO A 49 -6.81 17.28 4.79
CA PRO A 49 -8.03 16.85 4.08
C PRO A 49 -7.81 16.38 2.65
N ASP A 50 -6.84 16.97 1.95
CA ASP A 50 -6.54 16.69 0.54
C ASP A 50 -5.40 15.67 0.37
N ALA A 51 -4.97 15.01 1.44
CA ALA A 51 -3.90 14.00 1.36
C ALA A 51 -4.34 12.83 0.49
N ARG A 52 -3.48 12.44 -0.46
CA ARG A 52 -3.62 11.21 -1.21
C ARG A 52 -2.85 10.10 -0.50
N ILE A 53 -3.51 8.97 -0.25
CA ILE A 53 -2.93 7.85 0.48
C ILE A 53 -2.83 6.66 -0.47
N VAL A 54 -1.63 6.09 -0.57
CA VAL A 54 -1.40 4.84 -1.31
C VAL A 54 -1.27 3.71 -0.30
N TYR A 55 -2.17 2.75 -0.36
CA TYR A 55 -2.06 1.50 0.37
C TYR A 55 -1.22 0.52 -0.44
N LEU A 56 -0.15 0.01 0.17
CA LEU A 56 0.63 -1.09 -0.38
C LEU A 56 0.11 -2.40 0.22
N THR A 57 -0.21 -3.37 -0.62
CA THR A 57 -0.74 -4.65 -0.17
C THR A 57 0.18 -5.34 0.83
N ILE A 58 -0.41 -6.08 1.76
CA ILE A 58 0.32 -7.06 2.55
C ILE A 58 0.91 -8.05 1.55
N LYS A 59 2.24 -8.10 1.50
CA LYS A 59 2.96 -8.95 0.56
C LYS A 59 2.94 -10.42 1.00
N PRO A 60 2.85 -11.37 0.08
CA PRO A 60 3.11 -12.77 0.39
C PRO A 60 4.57 -12.94 0.83
N SER A 61 4.84 -13.92 1.67
CA SER A 61 6.20 -14.29 2.05
C SER A 61 6.31 -15.79 2.26
N VAL A 62 7.52 -16.33 2.11
CA VAL A 62 7.79 -17.75 2.32
C VAL A 62 7.48 -18.14 3.78
N ALA A 63 7.98 -17.33 4.72
CA ALA A 63 7.83 -17.59 6.16
C ALA A 63 6.37 -17.54 6.64
N ARG A 64 5.51 -16.77 5.98
CA ARG A 64 4.09 -16.58 6.40
C ARG A 64 3.10 -17.08 5.36
N TRP A 65 3.52 -17.99 4.49
CA TRP A 65 2.65 -18.54 3.46
C TRP A 65 1.38 -19.19 4.01
N SER A 66 1.45 -19.80 5.18
CA SER A 66 0.28 -20.37 5.86
C SER A 66 -0.80 -19.34 6.23
N MET A 67 -0.48 -18.05 6.23
CA MET A 67 -1.39 -16.96 6.54
C MET A 67 -1.94 -16.26 5.29
N ILE A 68 -1.60 -16.75 4.08
CA ILE A 68 -1.88 -16.06 2.83
C ILE A 68 -3.37 -15.73 2.63
N ASP A 69 -4.27 -16.61 3.04
CA ASP A 69 -5.72 -16.38 2.86
C ASP A 69 -6.22 -15.22 3.74
N ARG A 70 -5.69 -15.10 4.96
CA ARG A 70 -6.00 -13.98 5.85
C ARG A 70 -5.42 -12.66 5.32
N GLN A 71 -4.20 -12.69 4.79
CA GLN A 71 -3.55 -11.53 4.17
C GLN A 71 -4.33 -11.07 2.93
N ARG A 72 -4.73 -12.01 2.07
CA ARG A 72 -5.55 -11.73 0.88
C ARG A 72 -6.92 -11.15 1.25
N GLU A 73 -7.56 -11.68 2.30
CA GLU A 73 -8.84 -11.15 2.77
C GLU A 73 -8.70 -9.73 3.32
N ALA A 74 -7.65 -9.43 4.09
CA ALA A 74 -7.38 -8.07 4.55
C ALA A 74 -7.16 -7.12 3.36
N ASN A 75 -6.35 -7.52 2.39
CA ASN A 75 -6.09 -6.75 1.17
C ASN A 75 -7.38 -6.46 0.40
N ARG A 76 -8.28 -7.47 0.19
CA ARG A 76 -9.57 -7.25 -0.50
C ARG A 76 -10.48 -6.27 0.23
N ARG A 77 -10.53 -6.33 1.57
CA ARG A 77 -11.32 -5.38 2.37
C ARG A 77 -10.80 -3.95 2.21
N ILE A 78 -9.48 -3.78 2.24
CA ILE A 78 -8.84 -2.47 2.07
C ILE A 78 -8.97 -1.97 0.63
N GLU A 79 -8.92 -2.85 -0.36
CA GLU A 79 -9.20 -2.51 -1.77
C GLU A 79 -10.59 -1.89 -1.92
N GLY A 80 -11.61 -2.48 -1.26
CA GLY A 80 -12.96 -1.92 -1.23
C GLY A 80 -13.01 -0.52 -0.60
N LEU A 81 -12.25 -0.25 0.46
CA LEU A 81 -12.14 1.10 1.04
C LEU A 81 -11.46 2.07 0.09
N CYS A 82 -10.41 1.65 -0.60
CA CYS A 82 -9.71 2.48 -1.58
C CYS A 82 -10.61 2.79 -2.80
N ALA A 83 -11.43 1.86 -3.23
CA ALA A 83 -12.37 2.08 -4.34
C ALA A 83 -13.49 3.08 -4.01
N ALA A 84 -13.80 3.28 -2.73
CA ALA A 84 -14.86 4.18 -2.25
C ALA A 84 -14.40 5.64 -2.05
N ASP A 85 -13.09 5.94 -2.10
CA ASP A 85 -12.53 7.28 -1.89
C ASP A 85 -11.43 7.56 -2.91
N GLU A 86 -11.65 8.54 -3.79
CA GLU A 86 -10.71 8.92 -4.87
C GLU A 86 -9.33 9.41 -4.37
N ARG A 87 -9.22 9.78 -3.10
CA ARG A 87 -7.97 10.16 -2.45
C ARG A 87 -7.12 8.94 -2.05
N LEU A 88 -7.71 7.74 -2.12
CA LEU A 88 -7.04 6.49 -1.79
C LEU A 88 -6.63 5.75 -3.06
N ARG A 89 -5.46 5.13 -3.02
CA ARG A 89 -4.98 4.28 -4.11
C ARG A 89 -4.55 2.93 -3.52
N TYR A 90 -5.10 1.85 -4.06
CA TYR A 90 -4.64 0.50 -3.80
C TYR A 90 -3.51 0.14 -4.77
N LEU A 91 -2.39 -0.37 -4.25
CA LEU A 91 -1.27 -0.83 -5.05
C LEU A 91 -0.89 -2.25 -4.64
N ASP A 92 -1.08 -3.19 -5.56
CA ASP A 92 -0.58 -4.54 -5.38
C ASP A 92 0.93 -4.58 -5.64
N VAL A 93 1.68 -4.72 -4.55
CA VAL A 93 3.14 -4.92 -4.56
C VAL A 93 3.51 -6.37 -4.28
N GLY A 94 2.55 -7.24 -4.05
CA GLY A 94 2.77 -8.65 -3.74
C GLY A 94 2.84 -9.54 -4.97
N ALA A 95 2.09 -9.21 -6.03
CA ALA A 95 2.01 -10.05 -7.23
C ALA A 95 3.38 -10.26 -7.92
N CYS A 96 4.23 -9.24 -7.94
CA CYS A 96 5.56 -9.33 -8.56
C CYS A 96 6.56 -10.22 -7.78
N LEU A 97 6.21 -10.65 -6.58
CA LEU A 97 7.03 -11.52 -5.73
C LEU A 97 6.65 -13.00 -5.84
N LEU A 98 5.66 -13.32 -6.67
CA LEU A 98 5.20 -14.69 -6.90
C LEU A 98 5.92 -15.32 -8.08
N SER A 99 6.19 -16.61 -7.99
CA SER A 99 6.59 -17.46 -9.11
C SER A 99 5.40 -17.77 -10.03
N ASP A 100 5.66 -18.38 -11.18
CA ASP A 100 4.64 -18.85 -12.11
C ASP A 100 3.67 -19.87 -11.49
N GLU A 101 4.07 -20.51 -10.40
CA GLU A 101 3.23 -21.42 -9.61
C GLU A 101 2.34 -20.70 -8.58
N GLY A 102 2.39 -19.36 -8.54
CA GLY A 102 1.62 -18.54 -7.63
C GLY A 102 2.08 -18.57 -6.17
N ARG A 103 3.31 -19.00 -5.91
CA ARG A 103 3.95 -19.04 -4.59
C ARG A 103 5.04 -17.98 -4.48
N PRO A 104 5.37 -17.50 -3.26
CA PRO A 104 6.49 -16.58 -3.07
C PRO A 104 7.77 -17.19 -3.63
N ASP A 105 8.44 -16.47 -4.54
CA ASP A 105 9.73 -16.88 -5.06
C ASP A 105 10.82 -16.60 -4.01
N PRO A 106 11.50 -17.62 -3.48
CA PRO A 106 12.51 -17.44 -2.42
C PRO A 106 13.64 -16.48 -2.81
N SER A 107 13.93 -16.30 -4.09
CA SER A 107 15.01 -15.41 -4.55
C SER A 107 14.74 -13.92 -4.28
N PHE A 108 13.50 -13.55 -3.98
CA PHE A 108 13.10 -12.19 -3.63
C PHE A 108 13.15 -11.92 -2.12
N PHE A 109 13.53 -12.92 -1.32
CA PHE A 109 13.59 -12.81 0.14
C PHE A 109 15.02 -13.06 0.62
N VAL A 110 15.35 -12.52 1.80
CA VAL A 110 16.55 -12.89 2.51
C VAL A 110 16.35 -14.23 3.22
N GLU A 111 17.37 -14.72 3.91
CA GLU A 111 17.41 -16.05 4.53
C GLU A 111 16.22 -16.37 5.45
N ASP A 112 15.61 -15.35 6.07
CA ASP A 112 14.45 -15.53 6.94
C ASP A 112 13.13 -15.80 6.18
N GLY A 113 13.13 -15.69 4.86
CA GLY A 113 11.95 -15.89 4.01
C GLY A 113 10.81 -14.87 4.23
N LEU A 114 11.07 -13.79 4.99
CA LEU A 114 10.11 -12.75 5.35
C LEU A 114 10.49 -11.39 4.78
N HIS A 115 11.71 -10.93 5.03
CA HIS A 115 12.19 -9.65 4.53
C HIS A 115 12.66 -9.78 3.09
N LEU A 116 12.46 -8.72 2.31
CA LEU A 116 12.86 -8.71 0.90
C LEU A 116 14.37 -8.63 0.78
N SER A 117 14.92 -9.35 -0.20
CA SER A 117 16.28 -9.15 -0.69
C SER A 117 16.38 -7.85 -1.50
N ASP A 118 17.60 -7.43 -1.84
CA ASP A 118 17.81 -6.26 -2.71
C ASP A 118 17.06 -6.41 -4.05
N ARG A 119 17.00 -7.62 -4.58
CA ARG A 119 16.25 -7.94 -5.80
C ARG A 119 14.74 -7.78 -5.60
N GLY A 120 14.21 -8.23 -4.48
CA GLY A 120 12.80 -8.06 -4.12
C GLY A 120 12.45 -6.58 -3.92
N TYR A 121 13.31 -5.82 -3.24
CA TYR A 121 13.12 -4.37 -3.10
C TYR A 121 13.21 -3.62 -4.42
N ALA A 122 14.06 -4.04 -5.35
CA ALA A 122 14.15 -3.41 -6.67
C ALA A 122 12.83 -3.47 -7.42
N LEU A 123 12.19 -4.65 -7.49
CA LEU A 123 10.87 -4.84 -8.09
C LEU A 123 9.78 -4.01 -7.38
N TRP A 124 9.78 -4.07 -6.06
CA TRP A 124 8.80 -3.37 -5.23
C TRP A 124 8.88 -1.86 -5.42
N ASN A 125 10.10 -1.31 -5.39
CA ASN A 125 10.35 0.12 -5.59
C ASN A 125 9.96 0.61 -6.98
N GLU A 126 10.13 -0.23 -8.02
CA GLU A 126 9.71 0.11 -9.37
C GLU A 126 8.19 0.33 -9.43
N ARG A 127 7.41 -0.61 -8.86
CA ARG A 127 5.94 -0.49 -8.80
C ARG A 127 5.50 0.76 -8.03
N VAL A 128 6.13 1.06 -6.90
CA VAL A 128 5.83 2.26 -6.11
C VAL A 128 6.15 3.53 -6.89
N ARG A 129 7.29 3.58 -7.58
CA ARG A 129 7.69 4.75 -8.40
C ARG A 129 6.73 5.01 -9.55
N GLU A 130 6.20 3.96 -10.20
CA GLU A 130 5.20 4.10 -11.26
C GLU A 130 3.97 4.85 -10.76
N VAL A 131 3.40 4.42 -9.64
CA VAL A 131 2.20 5.04 -9.04
C VAL A 131 2.48 6.47 -8.59
N ILE A 132 3.64 6.76 -7.99
CA ILE A 132 4.00 8.12 -7.61
C ILE A 132 4.03 9.04 -8.84
N ARG A 133 4.65 8.58 -9.95
CA ARG A 133 4.69 9.36 -11.21
C ARG A 133 3.29 9.61 -11.78
N GLU A 134 2.39 8.63 -11.73
CA GLU A 134 1.00 8.78 -12.18
C GLU A 134 0.25 9.82 -11.34
N LEU A 135 0.43 9.79 -10.02
CA LEU A 135 -0.20 10.75 -9.09
C LEU A 135 0.31 12.18 -9.33
N ASP A 136 1.62 12.35 -9.54
CA ASP A 136 2.21 13.66 -9.86
C ASP A 136 1.71 14.18 -11.21
N ALA A 137 1.67 13.34 -12.24
CA ALA A 137 1.16 13.72 -13.54
C ALA A 137 -0.33 14.10 -13.52
N SER A 138 -1.14 13.43 -12.70
CA SER A 138 -2.56 13.77 -12.53
C SER A 138 -2.76 15.10 -11.82
N ARG A 139 -1.90 15.45 -10.88
CA ARG A 139 -1.89 16.73 -10.17
C ARG A 139 -1.62 17.89 -11.12
N LEU A 140 -0.57 17.78 -11.95
CA LEU A 140 -0.22 18.83 -12.91
C LEU A 140 -1.36 19.12 -13.89
N ARG A 141 -2.12 18.11 -14.31
CA ARG A 141 -3.30 18.29 -15.18
C ARG A 141 -4.47 18.97 -14.49
N SER A 142 -4.62 18.85 -13.18
CA SER A 142 -5.70 19.50 -12.43
C SER A 142 -5.39 20.97 -12.12
N GLU A 143 -4.11 21.36 -12.04
CA GLU A 143 -3.68 22.74 -11.80
C GLU A 143 -3.68 23.62 -13.07
N THR A 144 -3.77 23.00 -14.27
CA THR A 144 -3.80 23.68 -15.57
C THR A 144 -5.21 23.89 -16.14
N ARG A 145 -6.25 23.51 -15.42
CA ARG A 145 -7.66 23.79 -15.76
C ARG A 145 -8.27 24.86 -14.88
#